data_115b282bfe3aa0cd9b8521f1ece3b70e
#
_entry.id   115b282bfe3aa0cd9b8521f1ece3b70e
#
_cell.length_a   1.000
_cell.length_b   1.000
_cell.length_c   1.000
_cell.angle_alpha   90.00
_cell.angle_beta   90.00
_cell.angle_gamma   90.00
#
_symmetry.space_group_name_H-M   'P 1'
#
loop_
_entity.id
_entity.type
_entity.pdbx_description
1 polymer ?
#
loop_
_entity_poly.entity_id
_entity_poly.type
_entity_poly.pdbx_seq_one_letter_code
_entity_poly.pdbx_strand_id
1 'polypeptide(L)'
;MCIRDRLLSGSAELLKTFIIKDKKDNYGKALRILSGPLDIDALSPLIEAAAKVKAKIVDSDPEDKDKRMVPNLGHTYGHAIEWWQHSNNVENPYTHGEAVAIGIIQAARKSEELKIAKPGLADKLKADFNYCGLPVEMPCTEDELEAAVNQDKKAEGGKLNFVFIKEIGHVTVKKI
;
A
#
# COMPACT_ATOMS: atom_id res chain seq x y z
N MET A 1 -20.49 4.95 5.10
CA MET A 1 -19.31 5.18 4.21
C MET A 1 -19.68 6.19 3.14
N CYS A 2 -19.05 7.35 3.16
CA CYS A 2 -19.27 8.48 2.24
C CYS A 2 -18.61 8.19 0.88
N ILE A 3 -19.04 8.87 -0.20
CA ILE A 3 -18.38 8.78 -1.53
C ILE A 3 -16.91 9.16 -1.42
N ARG A 4 -16.59 10.17 -0.60
CA ARG A 4 -15.22 10.61 -0.34
C ARG A 4 -14.34 9.49 0.23
N ASP A 5 -14.86 8.70 1.19
CA ASP A 5 -14.09 7.62 1.82
C ASP A 5 -13.75 6.52 0.80
N ARG A 6 -14.69 6.21 -0.09
CA ARG A 6 -14.44 5.24 -1.19
C ARG A 6 -13.41 5.75 -2.18
N LEU A 7 -13.42 7.05 -2.44
CA LEU A 7 -12.44 7.67 -3.33
C LEU A 7 -11.04 7.63 -2.72
N LEU A 8 -10.90 8.00 -1.44
CA LEU A 8 -9.62 7.92 -0.74
C LEU A 8 -9.08 6.49 -0.70
N SER A 9 -9.93 5.51 -0.35
CA SER A 9 -9.57 4.10 -0.38
C SER A 9 -9.10 3.65 -1.77
N GLY A 10 -9.82 4.05 -2.83
CA GLY A 10 -9.43 3.78 -4.22
C GLY A 10 -8.14 4.47 -4.64
N SER A 11 -7.89 5.68 -4.13
CA SER A 11 -6.67 6.45 -4.40
C SER A 11 -5.42 5.76 -3.86
N ALA A 12 -5.51 5.17 -2.65
CA ALA A 12 -4.42 4.39 -2.08
C ALA A 12 -4.06 3.19 -2.98
N GLU A 13 -5.07 2.46 -3.47
CA GLU A 13 -4.89 1.32 -4.38
C GLU A 13 -4.32 1.72 -5.75
N LEU A 14 -4.71 2.91 -6.26
CA LEU A 14 -4.16 3.46 -7.50
C LEU A 14 -2.67 3.77 -7.34
N LEU A 15 -2.30 4.52 -6.30
CA LEU A 15 -0.92 4.88 -5.98
C LEU A 15 -0.08 3.63 -5.71
N LYS A 16 -0.59 2.67 -4.94
CA LYS A 16 0.05 1.37 -4.71
C LYS A 16 0.43 0.69 -6.01
N THR A 17 -0.48 0.66 -6.98
CA THR A 17 -0.22 0.01 -8.26
C THR A 17 0.96 0.64 -9.00
N PHE A 18 1.12 1.96 -8.94
CA PHE A 18 2.25 2.64 -9.57
C PHE A 18 3.52 2.57 -8.73
N ILE A 19 3.43 2.44 -7.40
CA ILE A 19 4.60 2.10 -6.57
C ILE A 19 5.14 0.70 -6.94
N ILE A 20 4.26 -0.24 -7.25
CA ILE A 20 4.63 -1.58 -7.70
C ILE A 20 5.29 -1.53 -9.08
N LYS A 21 4.68 -0.83 -10.03
CA LYS A 21 5.18 -0.74 -11.41
C LYS A 21 4.74 0.55 -12.08
N ASP A 22 5.69 1.42 -12.36
CA ASP A 22 5.46 2.64 -13.13
C ASP A 22 6.35 2.68 -14.38
N LYS A 23 5.79 3.09 -15.51
CA LYS A 23 6.52 3.19 -16.79
C LYS A 23 6.47 4.58 -17.42
N LYS A 24 5.62 5.49 -16.95
CA LYS A 24 5.33 6.76 -17.64
C LYS A 24 5.07 7.92 -16.66
N ASP A 25 5.71 7.88 -15.50
CA ASP A 25 5.43 8.83 -14.41
C ASP A 25 3.91 8.90 -14.06
N ASN A 26 3.25 7.75 -14.08
CA ASN A 26 1.84 7.68 -13.70
C ASN A 26 1.66 7.96 -12.20
N TYR A 27 2.64 7.58 -11.38
CA TYR A 27 2.66 7.90 -9.96
C TYR A 27 2.61 9.43 -9.75
N GLY A 28 3.52 10.17 -10.35
CA GLY A 28 3.56 11.64 -10.23
C GLY A 28 2.32 12.31 -10.82
N LYS A 29 1.76 11.79 -11.90
CA LYS A 29 0.49 12.28 -12.47
C LYS A 29 -0.67 12.02 -11.50
N ALA A 30 -0.75 10.83 -10.91
CA ALA A 30 -1.79 10.48 -9.95
C ALA A 30 -1.74 11.41 -8.73
N LEU A 31 -0.55 11.66 -8.17
CA LEU A 31 -0.39 12.61 -7.06
C LEU A 31 -0.95 13.99 -7.39
N ARG A 32 -0.60 14.55 -8.55
CA ARG A 32 -1.07 15.89 -8.97
C ARG A 32 -2.59 15.97 -9.10
N ILE A 33 -3.23 14.91 -9.62
CA ILE A 33 -4.69 14.90 -9.79
C ILE A 33 -5.38 14.67 -8.44
N LEU A 34 -4.88 13.73 -7.63
CA LEU A 34 -5.48 13.36 -6.35
C LEU A 34 -5.35 14.45 -5.28
N SER A 35 -4.37 15.34 -5.39
CA SER A 35 -4.17 16.47 -4.47
C SER A 35 -5.06 17.67 -4.76
N GLY A 36 -5.71 17.69 -5.91
CA GLY A 36 -6.61 18.76 -6.34
C GLY A 36 -8.09 18.42 -6.17
N PRO A 37 -8.99 19.26 -6.70
CA PRO A 37 -10.39 18.91 -6.86
C PRO A 37 -10.55 17.64 -7.69
N LEU A 38 -11.55 16.81 -7.33
CA LEU A 38 -11.80 15.55 -8.03
C LEU A 38 -12.06 15.79 -9.53
N ASP A 39 -11.19 15.27 -10.37
CA ASP A 39 -11.31 15.26 -11.82
C ASP A 39 -11.33 13.80 -12.32
N ILE A 40 -12.54 13.29 -12.57
CA ILE A 40 -12.76 11.91 -13.00
C ILE A 40 -12.21 11.68 -14.40
N ASP A 41 -12.30 12.67 -15.28
CA ASP A 41 -11.83 12.56 -16.67
C ASP A 41 -10.30 12.45 -16.70
N ALA A 42 -9.60 13.21 -15.84
CA ALA A 42 -8.17 13.11 -15.68
C ALA A 42 -7.72 11.81 -15.00
N LEU A 43 -8.53 11.25 -14.07
CA LEU A 43 -8.23 9.99 -13.39
C LEU A 43 -8.46 8.76 -14.28
N SER A 44 -9.44 8.80 -15.18
CA SER A 44 -9.86 7.65 -16.00
C SER A 44 -8.70 6.96 -16.74
N PRO A 45 -7.80 7.69 -17.44
CA PRO A 45 -6.65 7.07 -18.09
C PRO A 45 -5.67 6.40 -17.11
N LEU A 46 -5.54 6.92 -15.89
CA LEU A 46 -4.67 6.35 -14.85
C LEU A 46 -5.29 5.07 -14.26
N ILE A 47 -6.59 5.05 -14.07
CA ILE A 47 -7.32 3.85 -13.64
C ILE A 47 -7.14 2.74 -14.68
N GLU A 48 -7.29 3.06 -15.97
CA GLU A 48 -7.06 2.11 -17.07
C GLU A 48 -5.60 1.61 -17.08
N ALA A 49 -4.64 2.51 -16.90
CA ALA A 49 -3.22 2.14 -16.81
C ALA A 49 -2.94 1.21 -15.63
N ALA A 50 -3.52 1.48 -14.46
CA ALA A 50 -3.40 0.63 -13.28
C ALA A 50 -4.04 -0.74 -13.48
N ALA A 51 -5.22 -0.81 -14.10
CA ALA A 51 -5.88 -2.07 -14.45
C ALA A 51 -4.99 -2.92 -15.38
N LYS A 52 -4.36 -2.30 -16.37
CA LYS A 52 -3.41 -2.98 -17.27
C LYS A 52 -2.16 -3.49 -16.54
N VAL A 53 -1.67 -2.77 -15.52
CA VAL A 53 -0.57 -3.24 -14.68
C VAL A 53 -1.00 -4.46 -13.88
N LYS A 54 -2.16 -4.41 -13.21
CA LYS A 54 -2.70 -5.53 -12.44
C LYS A 54 -2.93 -6.77 -13.31
N ALA A 55 -3.55 -6.62 -14.49
CA ALA A 55 -3.74 -7.72 -15.44
C ALA A 55 -2.41 -8.40 -15.82
N LYS A 56 -1.38 -7.61 -16.16
CA LYS A 56 -0.07 -8.15 -16.52
C LYS A 56 0.62 -8.88 -15.37
N ILE A 57 0.42 -8.47 -14.13
CA ILE A 57 0.96 -9.19 -12.96
C ILE A 57 0.29 -10.56 -12.87
N VAL A 58 -1.04 -10.62 -12.99
CA VAL A 58 -1.80 -11.89 -12.95
C VAL A 58 -1.39 -12.81 -14.10
N ASP A 59 -1.33 -12.28 -15.33
CA ASP A 59 -0.96 -13.06 -16.51
C ASP A 59 0.48 -13.60 -16.48
N SER A 60 1.38 -12.89 -15.77
CA SER A 60 2.79 -13.27 -15.67
C SER A 60 3.08 -14.39 -14.66
N ASP A 61 2.09 -14.76 -13.83
CA ASP A 61 2.21 -15.78 -12.78
C ASP A 61 0.86 -16.50 -12.56
N PRO A 62 0.41 -17.29 -13.56
CA PRO A 62 -0.87 -18.00 -13.47
C PRO A 62 -0.91 -19.06 -12.35
N GLU A 63 0.25 -19.54 -11.89
CA GLU A 63 0.37 -20.55 -10.84
C GLU A 63 0.59 -19.99 -9.42
N ASP A 64 0.56 -18.64 -9.26
CA ASP A 64 0.64 -17.95 -7.97
C ASP A 64 1.93 -18.26 -7.15
N LYS A 65 3.06 -18.35 -7.85
CA LYS A 65 4.31 -18.77 -7.19
C LYS A 65 5.05 -17.65 -6.48
N ASP A 66 5.10 -16.43 -7.06
CA ASP A 66 5.82 -15.29 -6.47
C ASP A 66 5.28 -13.92 -6.90
N LYS A 67 4.91 -13.72 -8.16
CA LYS A 67 4.56 -12.39 -8.70
C LYS A 67 3.17 -11.93 -8.30
N ARG A 68 2.24 -12.85 -8.09
CA ARG A 68 0.90 -12.56 -7.60
C ARG A 68 0.87 -12.03 -6.17
N MET A 69 1.97 -12.22 -5.42
CA MET A 69 2.11 -11.63 -4.08
C MET A 69 2.41 -10.13 -4.11
N VAL A 70 2.90 -9.61 -5.24
CA VAL A 70 3.27 -8.20 -5.39
C VAL A 70 2.11 -7.22 -5.12
N PRO A 71 0.84 -7.48 -5.54
CA PRO A 71 -0.31 -6.66 -5.18
C PRO A 71 -0.56 -6.53 -3.66
N ASN A 72 0.01 -7.43 -2.85
CA ASN A 72 -0.09 -7.39 -1.38
C ASN A 72 0.86 -6.35 -0.74
N LEU A 73 1.49 -5.48 -1.54
CA LEU A 73 2.25 -4.35 -0.99
C LEU A 73 1.40 -3.56 0.01
N GLY A 74 1.94 -3.39 1.21
CA GLY A 74 1.27 -2.69 2.32
C GLY A 74 0.21 -3.53 3.06
N HIS A 75 -0.23 -4.68 2.53
CA HIS A 75 -1.33 -5.46 3.12
C HIS A 75 -0.95 -6.13 4.44
N THR A 76 0.29 -6.57 4.61
CA THR A 76 0.74 -7.15 5.89
C THR A 76 0.47 -6.20 7.06
N TYR A 77 0.90 -4.96 6.94
CA TYR A 77 0.62 -3.95 7.96
C TYR A 77 -0.81 -3.41 7.88
N GLY A 78 -1.38 -3.29 6.68
CA GLY A 78 -2.77 -2.87 6.50
C GLY A 78 -3.75 -3.78 7.23
N HIS A 79 -3.67 -5.10 7.04
CA HIS A 79 -4.50 -6.09 7.75
C HIS A 79 -4.24 -6.08 9.26
N ALA A 80 -2.99 -5.89 9.69
CA ALA A 80 -2.67 -5.75 11.11
C ALA A 80 -3.36 -4.52 11.73
N ILE A 81 -3.38 -3.39 11.01
CA ILE A 81 -4.10 -2.18 11.42
C ILE A 81 -5.61 -2.43 11.47
N GLU A 82 -6.20 -3.05 10.43
CA GLU A 82 -7.63 -3.38 10.40
C GLU A 82 -8.00 -4.30 11.56
N TRP A 83 -7.19 -5.34 11.81
CA TRP A 83 -7.40 -6.25 12.94
C TRP A 83 -7.30 -5.54 14.29
N TRP A 84 -6.28 -4.69 14.47
CA TRP A 84 -6.10 -3.91 15.70
C TRP A 84 -7.29 -2.99 15.95
N GLN A 85 -7.76 -2.27 14.94
CA GLN A 85 -8.91 -1.38 15.02
C GLN A 85 -10.18 -2.14 15.42
N HIS A 86 -10.41 -3.31 14.82
CA HIS A 86 -11.54 -4.17 15.14
C HIS A 86 -11.47 -4.67 16.59
N SER A 87 -10.29 -5.16 17.01
CA SER A 87 -10.08 -5.72 18.36
C SER A 87 -10.21 -4.66 19.47
N ASN A 88 -9.92 -3.40 19.17
CA ASN A 88 -10.00 -2.29 20.09
C ASN A 88 -11.31 -1.48 19.96
N ASN A 89 -12.26 -1.94 19.13
CA ASN A 89 -13.55 -1.28 18.90
C ASN A 89 -13.41 0.22 18.56
N VAL A 90 -12.46 0.55 17.65
CA VAL A 90 -12.22 1.93 17.24
C VAL A 90 -13.49 2.51 16.61
N GLU A 91 -13.98 3.65 17.10
CA GLU A 91 -15.25 4.24 16.69
C GLU A 91 -15.26 4.68 15.22
N ASN A 92 -14.15 5.25 14.75
CA ASN A 92 -13.97 5.68 13.36
C ASN A 92 -12.74 5.01 12.76
N PRO A 93 -12.84 3.72 12.37
CA PRO A 93 -11.70 2.98 11.85
C PRO A 93 -11.31 3.48 10.45
N TYR A 94 -10.03 3.42 10.14
CA TYR A 94 -9.56 3.59 8.77
C TYR A 94 -10.21 2.56 7.86
N THR A 95 -10.56 2.98 6.67
CA THR A 95 -10.98 2.07 5.60
C THR A 95 -9.81 1.21 5.15
N HIS A 96 -10.09 0.12 4.43
CA HIS A 96 -9.05 -0.77 3.89
C HIS A 96 -7.94 -0.02 3.15
N GLY A 97 -8.28 0.84 2.20
CA GLY A 97 -7.26 1.59 1.44
C GLY A 97 -6.46 2.57 2.30
N GLU A 98 -7.07 3.16 3.32
CA GLU A 98 -6.37 4.03 4.27
C GLU A 98 -5.38 3.23 5.13
N ALA A 99 -5.79 2.07 5.63
CA ALA A 99 -4.90 1.15 6.34
C ALA A 99 -3.75 0.66 5.45
N VAL A 100 -4.04 0.34 4.19
CA VAL A 100 -3.02 -0.05 3.19
C VAL A 100 -2.05 1.10 2.90
N ALA A 101 -2.52 2.37 2.84
CA ALA A 101 -1.62 3.52 2.65
C ALA A 101 -0.60 3.62 3.79
N ILE A 102 -1.05 3.52 5.03
CA ILE A 102 -0.16 3.47 6.21
C ILE A 102 0.78 2.26 6.10
N GLY A 103 0.24 1.10 5.73
CA GLY A 103 1.00 -0.14 5.56
C GLY A 103 2.10 -0.05 4.50
N ILE A 104 1.90 0.71 3.43
CA ILE A 104 2.92 0.98 2.41
C ILE A 104 4.06 1.83 2.99
N ILE A 105 3.76 2.82 3.83
CA ILE A 105 4.78 3.63 4.51
C ILE A 105 5.62 2.74 5.43
N GLN A 106 4.99 1.83 6.20
CA GLN A 106 5.71 0.89 7.06
C GLN A 106 6.56 -0.11 6.24
N ALA A 107 6.05 -0.58 5.10
CA ALA A 107 6.81 -1.43 4.20
C ALA A 107 8.05 -0.70 3.62
N ALA A 108 7.94 0.59 3.36
CA ALA A 108 9.07 1.42 2.93
C ALA A 108 10.10 1.57 4.05
N ARG A 109 9.69 1.88 5.29
CA ARG A 109 10.60 1.93 6.47
C ARG A 109 11.35 0.61 6.64
N LYS A 110 10.62 -0.51 6.58
CA LYS A 110 11.22 -1.85 6.67
C LYS A 110 12.20 -2.12 5.53
N SER A 111 11.91 -1.62 4.33
CA SER A 111 12.80 -1.73 3.17
C SER A 111 14.09 -0.91 3.36
N GLU A 112 14.02 0.25 4.00
CA GLU A 112 15.18 1.08 4.35
C GLU A 112 16.03 0.44 5.44
N GLU A 113 15.42 -0.06 6.53
CA GLU A 113 16.10 -0.77 7.61
C GLU A 113 16.92 -1.94 7.09
N LEU A 114 16.36 -2.71 6.17
CA LEU A 114 17.01 -3.85 5.53
C LEU A 114 17.93 -3.47 4.36
N LYS A 115 18.15 -2.17 4.12
CA LYS A 115 18.99 -1.63 3.03
C LYS A 115 18.55 -2.13 1.63
N ILE A 116 17.27 -2.44 1.46
CA ILE A 116 16.66 -2.78 0.18
C ILE A 116 16.30 -1.50 -0.58
N ALA A 117 15.85 -0.47 0.15
CA ALA A 117 15.61 0.87 -0.35
C ALA A 117 16.68 1.84 0.13
N LYS A 118 16.81 2.96 -0.59
CA LYS A 118 17.61 4.11 -0.12
C LYS A 118 16.88 4.85 0.99
N PRO A 119 17.58 5.43 1.97
CA PRO A 119 16.97 6.29 2.98
C PRO A 119 16.16 7.44 2.37
N GLY A 120 15.04 7.80 3.02
CA GLY A 120 14.15 8.88 2.60
C GLY A 120 12.97 8.45 1.72
N LEU A 121 12.87 7.17 1.36
CA LEU A 121 11.73 6.65 0.61
C LEU A 121 10.43 6.69 1.45
N ALA A 122 10.51 6.27 2.71
CA ALA A 122 9.36 6.26 3.61
C ALA A 122 8.84 7.68 3.87
N ASP A 123 9.74 8.63 4.12
CA ASP A 123 9.36 10.03 4.33
C ASP A 123 8.76 10.64 3.06
N LYS A 124 9.32 10.31 1.89
CA LYS A 124 8.73 10.72 0.62
C LYS A 124 7.31 10.19 0.46
N LEU A 125 7.08 8.91 0.66
CA LEU A 125 5.75 8.30 0.53
C LEU A 125 4.77 8.89 1.56
N LYS A 126 5.23 9.14 2.80
CA LYS A 126 4.44 9.81 3.83
C LYS A 126 4.01 11.21 3.39
N ALA A 127 4.92 12.01 2.84
CA ALA A 127 4.62 13.34 2.33
C ALA A 127 3.65 13.29 1.13
N ASP A 128 3.90 12.40 0.18
CA ASP A 128 3.07 12.21 -1.02
C ASP A 128 1.62 11.80 -0.67
N PHE A 129 1.46 10.87 0.27
CA PHE A 129 0.14 10.40 0.69
C PHE A 129 -0.62 11.45 1.49
N ASN A 130 0.07 12.15 2.40
CA ASN A 130 -0.51 13.28 3.12
C ASN A 130 -0.97 14.39 2.16
N TYR A 131 -0.22 14.65 1.11
CA TYR A 131 -0.57 15.63 0.07
C TYR A 131 -1.86 15.26 -0.68
N CYS A 132 -2.16 13.95 -0.81
CA CYS A 132 -3.40 13.46 -1.39
C CYS A 132 -4.54 13.31 -0.36
N GLY A 133 -4.34 13.72 0.90
CA GLY A 133 -5.32 13.61 1.99
C GLY A 133 -5.50 12.19 2.53
N LEU A 134 -4.60 11.26 2.21
CA LEU A 134 -4.56 9.93 2.81
C LEU A 134 -3.98 10.01 4.23
N PRO A 135 -4.46 9.18 5.18
CA PRO A 135 -3.87 9.10 6.50
C PRO A 135 -2.45 8.52 6.43
N VAL A 136 -1.57 9.06 7.26
CA VAL A 136 -0.15 8.70 7.29
C VAL A 136 0.36 8.37 8.68
N GLU A 137 -0.50 8.55 9.70
CA GLU A 137 -0.17 8.28 11.09
C GLU A 137 -0.68 6.90 11.49
N MET A 138 0.15 6.19 12.25
CA MET A 138 -0.22 4.90 12.82
C MET A 138 -1.32 5.08 13.88
N PRO A 139 -2.37 4.26 13.87
CA PRO A 139 -3.40 4.29 14.90
C PRO A 139 -2.97 3.62 16.21
N CYS A 140 -1.87 2.90 16.22
CA CYS A 140 -1.37 2.09 17.32
C CYS A 140 0.15 2.25 17.48
N THR A 141 0.70 1.73 18.56
CA THR A 141 2.15 1.67 18.77
C THR A 141 2.82 0.63 17.85
N GLU A 142 4.13 0.73 17.69
CA GLU A 142 4.90 -0.25 16.90
C GLU A 142 4.79 -1.66 17.51
N ASP A 143 4.84 -1.77 18.83
CA ASP A 143 4.73 -3.06 19.54
C ASP A 143 3.36 -3.71 19.31
N GLU A 144 2.27 -2.94 19.33
CA GLU A 144 0.91 -3.42 19.04
C GLU A 144 0.78 -3.88 17.59
N LEU A 145 1.37 -3.14 16.65
CA LEU A 145 1.39 -3.51 15.23
C LEU A 145 2.19 -4.80 15.01
N GLU A 146 3.36 -4.92 15.60
CA GLU A 146 4.16 -6.16 15.49
C GLU A 146 3.44 -7.36 16.10
N ALA A 147 2.75 -7.18 17.23
CA ALA A 147 1.94 -8.25 17.82
C ALA A 147 0.82 -8.70 16.86
N ALA A 148 0.16 -7.76 16.18
CA ALA A 148 -0.88 -8.06 15.20
C ALA A 148 -0.32 -8.79 13.96
N VAL A 149 0.81 -8.34 13.41
CA VAL A 149 1.51 -8.99 12.29
C VAL A 149 1.94 -10.43 12.66
N ASN A 150 2.42 -10.64 13.88
CA ASN A 150 2.83 -11.96 14.35
C ASN A 150 1.66 -12.94 14.52
N GLN A 151 0.44 -12.47 14.77
CA GLN A 151 -0.75 -13.31 14.78
C GLN A 151 -1.07 -13.82 13.36
N ASP A 152 -1.03 -12.93 12.37
CA ASP A 152 -1.24 -13.29 10.96
C ASP A 152 -0.18 -14.29 10.47
N LYS A 153 1.09 -14.05 10.82
CA LYS A 153 2.20 -14.96 10.52
C LYS A 153 2.01 -16.37 11.08
N LYS A 154 1.45 -16.51 12.29
CA LYS A 154 1.17 -17.82 12.89
C LYS A 154 0.04 -18.54 12.16
N ALA A 155 -0.97 -17.81 11.69
CA ALA A 155 -2.08 -18.37 10.91
C ALA A 155 -1.61 -18.92 9.55
N GLU A 156 -0.58 -18.32 8.94
CA GLU A 156 0.00 -18.74 7.65
C GLU A 156 1.14 -19.78 7.76
N GLY A 157 1.33 -20.42 8.91
CA GLY A 157 2.34 -21.47 9.07
C GLY A 157 3.78 -20.98 9.27
N GLY A 158 3.95 -19.75 9.74
CA GLY A 158 5.23 -19.24 10.25
C GLY A 158 6.15 -18.59 9.22
N LYS A 159 5.76 -18.51 7.94
CA LYS A 159 6.51 -17.81 6.89
C LYS A 159 5.62 -16.79 6.21
N LEU A 160 6.00 -15.53 6.27
CA LEU A 160 5.28 -14.43 5.64
C LEU A 160 5.99 -14.00 4.34
N ASN A 161 5.25 -13.97 3.23
CA ASN A 161 5.72 -13.36 2.01
C ASN A 161 5.56 -11.84 2.12
N PHE A 162 6.65 -11.11 2.25
CA PHE A 162 6.64 -9.67 2.42
C PHE A 162 7.07 -8.95 1.13
N VAL A 163 6.33 -7.91 0.77
CA VAL A 163 6.63 -7.09 -0.40
C VAL A 163 7.42 -5.86 0.04
N PHE A 164 8.68 -5.80 -0.38
CA PHE A 164 9.60 -4.70 -0.13
C PHE A 164 9.63 -3.73 -1.31
N ILE A 165 9.78 -2.44 -1.02
CA ILE A 165 9.92 -1.40 -2.03
C ILE A 165 11.40 -1.11 -2.22
N LYS A 166 11.92 -1.24 -3.45
CA LYS A 166 13.27 -0.79 -3.79
C LYS A 166 13.28 0.69 -4.14
N GLU A 167 12.33 1.09 -4.96
CA GLU A 167 12.04 2.45 -5.40
C GLU A 167 10.61 2.49 -5.96
N ILE A 168 10.06 3.67 -6.19
CA ILE A 168 8.75 3.81 -6.84
C ILE A 168 8.83 3.18 -8.25
N GLY A 169 7.91 2.27 -8.54
CA GLY A 169 7.87 1.48 -9.78
C GLY A 169 8.65 0.17 -9.72
N HIS A 170 9.30 -0.15 -8.59
CA HIS A 170 10.08 -1.37 -8.44
C HIS A 170 10.02 -1.96 -7.03
N VAL A 171 9.42 -3.13 -6.90
CA VAL A 171 9.26 -3.89 -5.66
C VAL A 171 9.89 -5.28 -5.77
N THR A 172 10.05 -5.95 -4.64
CA THR A 172 10.55 -7.33 -4.58
C THR A 172 9.84 -8.08 -3.46
N VAL A 173 9.59 -9.36 -3.64
CA VAL A 173 9.01 -10.25 -2.62
C VAL A 173 10.14 -11.02 -1.95
N LYS A 174 10.10 -11.14 -0.64
CA LYS A 174 10.98 -12.00 0.14
C LYS A 174 10.21 -12.65 1.28
N LYS A 175 10.60 -13.86 1.64
CA LYS A 175 10.10 -14.55 2.84
C LYS A 175 10.83 -14.05 4.07
N ILE A 176 10.07 -13.72 5.13
CA ILE A 176 10.58 -13.28 6.43
C ILE A 176 9.99 -14.09 7.57
#